data_8b267f398f35d7f97b8fda58bb4c43b3
#
_entry.id   8b267f398f35d7f97b8fda58bb4c43b3
#
_cell.length_a   1.000
_cell.length_b   1.000
_cell.length_c   1.000
_cell.angle_alpha   90.00
_cell.angle_beta   90.00
_cell.angle_gamma   90.00
#
_symmetry.space_group_name_H-M   'P 1'
#
loop_
_entity.id
_entity.type
_entity.pdbx_description
1 polymer ?
#
loop_
_entity_poly.entity_id
_entity_poly.type
_entity_poly.pdbx_seq_one_letter_code
_entity_poly.pdbx_strand_id
1 'polypeptide(L)'
;MLDLPSNPVSGNYTNGTVGISAAIIKAGYLLRTVEIDGTTLALTGDLNATTPIEVIGGAPHGLQKLTFNGEELEFKQGKTGVVTATATYTKPAIVIPDLSSIAWKVIDSLPEISIGYDDSLWTDADLDYSNNTIRNLTTPTSLYASDYGYHTGNLLYRGHFTASGNESTFHLFTQGGSAFGASAWLNGTFLGSWTGYDMASNGNNTFTLPNLITGNNYVITILIDNQGLDENWTVGTEGAKNPRGILDYTLSSRDKSAIRWKLTGNLGGEDYRDRTRGPLNEGGLFVERQGWHLPGAPTDDWESSTLGPGTGISAAGVSFYSTTFDLDMPAGYDIPLSISLANTTTSTAGNGSMTTAFRAQIYVNGYQFGKYVSNVGPQDVFPVPQGIWDYHGSNYLGISLWALGAEGAKIGNMTLVAGPVIQSGYGSFENSPLTRWVEREGAY
;
A
#
# COMPACT_ATOMS: atom_id res chain seq x y z
N MET A 1 16.20 -29.83 15.15
CA MET A 1 15.57 -31.08 15.64
C MET A 1 14.08 -30.88 15.40
N LEU A 2 13.49 -31.65 14.54
CA LEU A 2 12.04 -31.64 14.32
C LEU A 2 11.46 -32.81 15.08
N ASP A 3 10.57 -32.50 16.03
CA ASP A 3 9.80 -33.55 16.69
C ASP A 3 8.77 -34.08 15.68
N LEU A 4 8.82 -35.36 15.41
CA LEU A 4 7.79 -36.03 14.66
C LEU A 4 6.56 -36.17 15.56
N PRO A 5 5.44 -35.55 15.27
CA PRO A 5 4.23 -35.75 16.03
C PRO A 5 3.76 -37.18 15.80
N SER A 6 4.11 -38.10 16.69
CA SER A 6 3.55 -39.46 16.71
C SER A 6 2.07 -39.45 17.06
N ASN A 7 1.58 -38.34 17.58
CA ASN A 7 0.15 -38.06 17.79
C ASN A 7 -0.05 -36.54 18.01
N PRO A 8 -0.75 -35.85 17.13
CA PRO A 8 -0.99 -34.39 17.25
C PRO A 8 -1.87 -34.01 18.45
N VAL A 9 -2.40 -34.98 19.21
CA VAL A 9 -3.39 -34.68 20.26
C VAL A 9 -2.85 -34.90 21.67
N SER A 10 -1.70 -35.55 21.86
CA SER A 10 -1.20 -35.83 23.23
C SER A 10 0.24 -35.37 23.39
N GLY A 11 0.45 -34.21 23.96
CA GLY A 11 1.73 -33.76 24.48
C GLY A 11 2.23 -34.54 25.72
N ASN A 12 1.79 -35.77 25.92
CA ASN A 12 2.20 -36.63 27.02
C ASN A 12 3.32 -37.55 26.56
N TYR A 13 4.54 -37.19 26.91
CA TYR A 13 5.67 -38.12 26.93
C TYR A 13 5.45 -39.14 28.04
N THR A 14 4.83 -40.26 27.74
CA THR A 14 4.78 -41.37 28.69
C THR A 14 6.06 -42.17 28.60
N ASN A 15 6.79 -42.22 29.69
CA ASN A 15 7.91 -43.15 29.93
C ASN A 15 7.45 -44.61 29.71
N GLY A 16 7.82 -45.21 28.60
CA GLY A 16 7.66 -46.65 28.45
C GLY A 16 7.16 -47.09 27.08
N THR A 17 8.01 -47.48 26.25
CA THR A 17 7.98 -48.00 24.89
C THR A 17 8.18 -46.93 23.84
N VAL A 18 9.41 -46.83 23.47
CA VAL A 18 9.96 -45.86 22.54
C VAL A 18 9.56 -46.28 21.13
N GLY A 19 8.44 -45.76 20.65
CA GLY A 19 8.37 -45.45 19.23
C GLY A 19 9.32 -44.27 19.00
N ILE A 20 10.14 -44.33 17.97
CA ILE A 20 11.00 -43.19 17.57
C ILE A 20 10.07 -42.05 17.26
N SER A 21 10.01 -41.05 18.14
CA SER A 21 9.13 -39.88 17.98
C SER A 21 9.90 -38.66 17.48
N ALA A 22 11.17 -38.79 17.14
CA ALA A 22 12.02 -37.71 16.67
C ALA A 22 13.00 -38.20 15.61
N ALA A 23 13.23 -37.34 14.59
CA ALA A 23 14.30 -37.51 13.63
C ALA A 23 15.27 -36.31 13.67
N ILE A 24 16.55 -36.63 13.48
CA ILE A 24 17.60 -35.62 13.32
C ILE A 24 17.99 -35.62 11.86
N ILE A 25 17.63 -34.54 11.15
CA ILE A 25 17.81 -34.43 9.71
C ILE A 25 18.50 -33.11 9.40
N LYS A 26 19.48 -33.17 8.51
CA LYS A 26 20.12 -32.05 7.88
C LYS A 26 19.68 -32.04 6.42
N ALA A 27 18.93 -31.03 6.02
CA ALA A 27 18.39 -30.93 4.66
C ALA A 27 18.13 -29.48 4.30
N GLY A 28 18.43 -29.11 3.08
CA GLY A 28 18.01 -27.97 2.34
C GLY A 28 18.03 -26.59 3.02
N TYR A 29 17.29 -25.71 2.38
CA TYR A 29 17.07 -24.34 2.85
C TYR A 29 16.12 -24.31 4.06
N LEU A 30 15.03 -25.10 3.99
CA LEU A 30 14.07 -25.27 5.07
C LEU A 30 13.47 -26.68 4.98
N LEU A 31 13.49 -27.44 6.07
CA LEU A 31 12.72 -28.66 6.21
C LEU A 31 11.40 -28.35 6.90
N ARG A 32 10.27 -28.70 6.26
CA ARG A 32 8.93 -28.39 6.75
C ARG A 32 8.27 -29.52 7.50
N THR A 33 8.24 -30.72 6.89
CA THR A 33 7.64 -31.90 7.53
C THR A 33 8.52 -33.13 7.37
N VAL A 34 8.35 -34.05 8.30
CA VAL A 34 8.95 -35.39 8.29
C VAL A 34 7.86 -36.38 8.64
N GLU A 35 7.57 -37.30 7.76
CA GLU A 35 6.57 -38.33 7.96
C GLU A 35 7.17 -39.71 7.78
N ILE A 36 6.80 -40.67 8.64
CA ILE A 36 7.20 -42.06 8.56
C ILE A 36 5.95 -42.92 8.38
N ASP A 37 5.89 -43.63 7.26
CA ASP A 37 4.86 -44.64 7.02
C ASP A 37 5.52 -45.99 6.68
N GLY A 38 5.49 -46.89 7.65
CA GLY A 38 6.15 -48.18 7.55
C GLY A 38 7.66 -48.04 7.31
N THR A 39 8.10 -48.42 6.10
CA THR A 39 9.51 -48.33 5.67
C THR A 39 9.78 -47.11 4.75
N THR A 40 8.82 -46.19 4.65
CA THR A 40 8.95 -44.98 3.89
C THR A 40 9.24 -43.79 4.82
N LEU A 41 10.21 -42.94 4.44
CA LEU A 41 10.49 -41.66 5.06
C LEU A 41 10.18 -40.56 4.03
N ALA A 42 9.13 -39.79 4.31
CA ALA A 42 8.73 -38.68 3.46
C ALA A 42 9.14 -37.35 4.10
N LEU A 43 9.87 -36.55 3.34
CA LEU A 43 10.32 -35.22 3.72
C LEU A 43 9.63 -34.18 2.82
N THR A 44 9.20 -33.07 3.40
CA THR A 44 8.85 -31.89 2.64
C THR A 44 9.71 -30.73 3.07
N GLY A 45 10.05 -29.86 2.13
CA GLY A 45 10.92 -28.72 2.43
C GLY A 45 11.15 -27.82 1.24
N ASP A 46 11.93 -26.79 1.47
CA ASP A 46 12.27 -25.79 0.48
C ASP A 46 13.72 -25.91 0.03
N LEU A 47 13.94 -25.77 -1.28
CA LEU A 47 15.26 -25.83 -1.91
C LEU A 47 15.52 -24.56 -2.70
N ASN A 48 16.67 -23.94 -2.50
CA ASN A 48 17.21 -22.87 -3.35
C ASN A 48 18.44 -23.28 -4.16
N ALA A 49 18.92 -24.51 -3.92
CA ALA A 49 20.00 -25.16 -4.65
C ALA A 49 19.90 -26.68 -4.42
N THR A 50 20.53 -27.47 -5.31
CA THR A 50 20.70 -28.91 -5.10
C THR A 50 21.43 -29.15 -3.79
N THR A 51 20.83 -29.95 -2.90
CA THR A 51 21.21 -30.01 -1.50
C THR A 51 21.40 -31.45 -1.05
N PRO A 52 22.50 -31.78 -0.34
CA PRO A 52 22.66 -33.06 0.34
C PRO A 52 21.69 -33.16 1.51
N ILE A 53 21.08 -34.33 1.68
CA ILE A 53 20.24 -34.70 2.79
C ILE A 53 20.98 -35.73 3.65
N GLU A 54 21.01 -35.53 4.96
CA GLU A 54 21.55 -36.47 5.92
C GLU A 54 20.49 -36.74 6.99
N VAL A 55 20.00 -38.00 7.08
CA VAL A 55 19.19 -38.47 8.21
C VAL A 55 20.13 -39.09 9.22
N ILE A 56 20.48 -38.32 10.25
CA ILE A 56 21.48 -38.66 11.24
C ILE A 56 20.90 -39.66 12.26
N GLY A 57 19.59 -39.52 12.54
CA GLY A 57 18.88 -40.42 13.44
C GLY A 57 17.38 -40.41 13.15
N GLY A 58 16.65 -41.42 13.62
CA GLY A 58 15.21 -41.53 13.47
C GLY A 58 14.74 -42.07 12.10
N ALA A 59 15.63 -42.55 11.25
CA ALA A 59 15.21 -43.28 10.06
C ALA A 59 14.45 -44.58 10.45
N PRO A 60 13.36 -44.93 9.71
CA PRO A 60 12.64 -46.19 10.01
C PRO A 60 13.53 -47.39 9.80
N HIS A 61 13.33 -48.41 10.65
CA HIS A 61 14.07 -49.66 10.53
C HIS A 61 13.74 -50.35 9.20
N GLY A 62 14.76 -50.68 8.41
CA GLY A 62 14.55 -51.26 7.09
C GLY A 62 14.02 -50.28 6.06
N LEU A 63 14.45 -49.02 6.12
CA LEU A 63 14.06 -47.96 5.14
C LEU A 63 14.17 -48.49 3.70
N GLN A 64 13.09 -48.43 2.97
CA GLN A 64 13.03 -48.85 1.57
C GLN A 64 12.80 -47.68 0.63
N LYS A 65 12.16 -46.60 1.11
CA LYS A 65 11.84 -45.45 0.30
C LYS A 65 12.10 -44.15 1.08
N LEU A 66 12.77 -43.22 0.39
CA LEU A 66 12.97 -41.85 0.86
C LEU A 66 12.43 -40.90 -0.19
N THR A 67 11.58 -39.96 0.22
CA THR A 67 11.06 -38.93 -0.71
C THR A 67 11.33 -37.54 -0.19
N PHE A 68 11.45 -36.58 -1.10
CA PHE A 68 11.50 -35.15 -0.80
C PHE A 68 10.52 -34.41 -1.73
N ASN A 69 9.56 -33.68 -1.17
CA ASN A 69 8.43 -33.06 -1.88
C ASN A 69 7.70 -34.04 -2.82
N GLY A 70 7.57 -35.31 -2.42
CA GLY A 70 6.92 -36.35 -3.20
C GLY A 70 7.83 -37.07 -4.20
N GLU A 71 8.98 -36.50 -4.55
CA GLU A 71 9.97 -37.10 -5.45
C GLU A 71 10.81 -38.17 -4.71
N GLU A 72 10.95 -39.35 -5.30
CA GLU A 72 11.76 -40.42 -4.76
C GLU A 72 13.24 -40.14 -4.93
N LEU A 73 13.98 -40.28 -3.83
CA LEU A 73 15.43 -40.05 -3.80
C LEU A 73 16.20 -41.39 -3.72
N GLU A 74 17.24 -41.53 -4.51
CA GLU A 74 18.24 -42.53 -4.28
C GLU A 74 19.01 -42.20 -3.00
N PHE A 75 19.17 -43.20 -2.11
CA PHE A 75 19.84 -42.98 -0.86
C PHE A 75 20.86 -44.09 -0.55
N LYS A 76 21.80 -43.79 0.33
CA LYS A 76 22.77 -44.74 0.89
C LYS A 76 22.64 -44.76 2.40
N GLN A 77 22.65 -45.96 2.99
CA GLN A 77 22.68 -46.13 4.44
C GLN A 77 24.07 -46.61 4.89
N GLY A 78 24.70 -45.79 5.72
CA GLY A 78 26.01 -46.12 6.30
C GLY A 78 25.92 -47.16 7.41
N LYS A 79 27.07 -47.70 7.83
CA LYS A 79 27.17 -48.71 8.91
C LYS A 79 26.66 -48.21 10.26
N THR A 80 26.65 -46.87 10.45
CA THR A 80 26.15 -46.21 11.66
C THR A 80 24.64 -45.95 11.64
N GLY A 81 23.94 -46.36 10.56
CA GLY A 81 22.52 -46.08 10.36
C GLY A 81 22.20 -44.72 9.72
N VAL A 82 23.19 -43.83 9.52
CA VAL A 82 23.02 -42.58 8.86
C VAL A 82 22.62 -42.80 7.40
N VAL A 83 21.55 -42.14 6.97
CA VAL A 83 21.08 -42.17 5.58
C VAL A 83 21.49 -40.88 4.86
N THR A 84 22.04 -41.01 3.68
CA THR A 84 22.45 -39.87 2.82
C THR A 84 21.76 -39.91 1.47
N ALA A 85 21.29 -38.79 1.02
CA ALA A 85 20.65 -38.59 -0.30
C ALA A 85 20.97 -37.20 -0.86
N THR A 86 20.47 -36.90 -2.05
CA THR A 86 20.57 -35.57 -2.66
C THR A 86 19.22 -35.19 -3.21
N ALA A 87 18.69 -34.04 -2.77
CA ALA A 87 17.53 -33.41 -3.37
C ALA A 87 17.99 -32.44 -4.46
N THR A 88 17.50 -32.65 -5.67
CA THR A 88 17.88 -31.84 -6.84
C THR A 88 16.99 -30.63 -6.95
N TYR A 89 17.58 -29.45 -7.03
CA TYR A 89 16.90 -28.21 -7.34
C TYR A 89 16.97 -27.94 -8.85
N THR A 90 15.82 -27.65 -9.46
CA THR A 90 15.74 -27.22 -10.85
C THR A 90 15.14 -25.83 -10.90
N LYS A 91 15.91 -24.85 -11.40
CA LYS A 91 15.40 -23.48 -11.56
C LYS A 91 14.42 -23.44 -12.73
N PRO A 92 13.16 -23.03 -12.51
CA PRO A 92 12.18 -22.91 -13.57
C PRO A 92 12.45 -21.70 -14.47
N ALA A 93 11.93 -21.71 -15.69
CA ALA A 93 11.80 -20.51 -16.49
C ALA A 93 10.67 -19.64 -15.91
N ILE A 94 10.93 -18.34 -15.79
CA ILE A 94 9.96 -17.36 -15.29
C ILE A 94 9.78 -16.30 -16.37
N VAL A 95 8.53 -16.00 -16.68
CA VAL A 95 8.15 -14.89 -17.58
C VAL A 95 7.43 -13.85 -16.75
N ILE A 96 7.99 -12.64 -16.70
CA ILE A 96 7.41 -11.51 -15.98
C ILE A 96 6.99 -10.47 -17.03
N PRO A 97 5.74 -9.96 -16.98
CA PRO A 97 5.29 -8.91 -17.87
C PRO A 97 6.14 -7.64 -17.76
N ASP A 98 6.48 -7.06 -18.89
CA ASP A 98 7.07 -5.73 -18.94
C ASP A 98 5.96 -4.67 -18.86
N LEU A 99 5.84 -4.01 -17.72
CA LEU A 99 4.82 -3.00 -17.46
C LEU A 99 4.89 -1.80 -18.42
N SER A 100 6.01 -1.58 -19.08
CA SER A 100 6.18 -0.52 -20.07
C SER A 100 5.62 -0.89 -21.44
N SER A 101 5.37 -2.17 -21.70
CA SER A 101 4.89 -2.70 -22.97
C SER A 101 3.40 -3.03 -23.02
N ILE A 102 2.73 -2.98 -21.85
CA ILE A 102 1.29 -3.26 -21.76
C ILE A 102 0.46 -1.97 -21.88
N ALA A 103 -0.81 -2.14 -22.26
CA ALA A 103 -1.72 -1.01 -22.39
C ALA A 103 -2.18 -0.53 -21.00
N TRP A 104 -2.17 0.77 -20.78
CA TRP A 104 -2.66 1.42 -19.59
C TRP A 104 -3.86 2.30 -19.88
N LYS A 105 -4.67 2.51 -18.87
CA LYS A 105 -5.74 3.50 -18.83
C LYS A 105 -5.40 4.56 -17.78
N VAL A 106 -5.83 5.79 -18.02
CA VAL A 106 -5.62 6.93 -17.10
C VAL A 106 -6.86 7.80 -17.00
N ILE A 107 -7.10 8.29 -15.78
CA ILE A 107 -8.18 9.24 -15.51
C ILE A 107 -7.70 10.28 -14.50
N ASP A 108 -8.23 11.51 -14.61
CA ASP A 108 -8.11 12.51 -13.55
C ASP A 108 -8.79 12.02 -12.27
N SER A 109 -8.11 12.13 -11.16
CA SER A 109 -8.59 11.67 -9.84
C SER A 109 -8.64 12.80 -8.80
N LEU A 110 -8.84 14.04 -9.26
CA LEU A 110 -9.01 15.20 -8.39
C LEU A 110 -10.03 16.21 -8.95
N PRO A 111 -11.25 15.79 -9.32
CA PRO A 111 -12.26 16.71 -9.83
C PRO A 111 -12.69 17.76 -8.81
N GLU A 112 -12.41 17.54 -7.54
CA GLU A 112 -12.79 18.38 -6.39
C GLU A 112 -12.14 19.77 -6.39
N ILE A 113 -11.09 19.98 -7.19
CA ILE A 113 -10.49 21.31 -7.34
C ILE A 113 -11.37 22.26 -8.16
N SER A 114 -12.31 21.72 -8.94
CA SER A 114 -13.25 22.53 -9.72
C SER A 114 -14.23 23.27 -8.80
N ILE A 115 -14.48 24.53 -9.10
CA ILE A 115 -15.53 25.31 -8.41
C ILE A 115 -16.92 24.69 -8.59
N GLY A 116 -17.15 24.03 -9.73
CA GLY A 116 -18.44 23.41 -10.07
C GLY A 116 -18.61 22.00 -9.50
N TYR A 117 -17.64 21.48 -8.77
CA TYR A 117 -17.78 20.18 -8.14
C TYR A 117 -18.84 20.21 -7.03
N ASP A 118 -19.73 19.22 -7.03
CA ASP A 118 -20.79 19.08 -6.04
C ASP A 118 -20.28 18.39 -4.76
N ASP A 119 -20.07 19.17 -3.72
CA ASP A 119 -19.70 18.69 -2.38
C ASP A 119 -20.88 18.66 -1.41
N SER A 120 -22.11 18.66 -1.90
CA SER A 120 -23.31 18.67 -1.06
C SER A 120 -23.39 17.49 -0.08
N LEU A 121 -22.84 16.35 -0.49
CA LEU A 121 -22.79 15.13 0.33
C LEU A 121 -21.58 15.05 1.28
N TRP A 122 -20.68 16.03 1.23
CA TRP A 122 -19.54 16.06 2.15
C TRP A 122 -19.98 16.50 3.54
N THR A 123 -19.20 16.07 4.53
CA THR A 123 -19.42 16.45 5.93
C THR A 123 -19.18 17.94 6.12
N ASP A 124 -20.15 18.65 6.69
CA ASP A 124 -19.95 20.04 7.14
C ASP A 124 -18.98 20.08 8.31
N ALA A 125 -17.97 20.95 8.27
CA ALA A 125 -17.05 21.16 9.40
C ALA A 125 -17.66 22.18 10.36
N ASP A 126 -18.65 21.76 11.15
CA ASP A 126 -19.51 22.62 11.96
C ASP A 126 -19.35 22.43 13.48
N LEU A 127 -18.52 21.47 13.93
CA LEU A 127 -18.26 21.25 15.35
C LEU A 127 -17.47 22.43 15.94
N ASP A 128 -18.06 23.12 16.89
CA ASP A 128 -17.43 24.23 17.63
C ASP A 128 -16.51 23.77 18.77
N TYR A 129 -16.30 22.48 18.89
CA TYR A 129 -15.41 21.82 19.85
C TYR A 129 -14.58 20.74 19.18
N SER A 130 -13.59 20.22 19.89
CA SER A 130 -12.81 19.04 19.51
C SER A 130 -12.64 18.12 20.70
N ASN A 131 -12.66 16.81 20.44
CA ASN A 131 -12.29 15.81 21.43
C ASN A 131 -10.76 15.66 21.59
N ASN A 132 -9.97 16.36 20.77
CA ASN A 132 -8.52 16.37 20.91
C ASN A 132 -8.09 17.12 22.16
N THR A 133 -7.39 16.44 23.07
CA THR A 133 -6.98 16.98 24.37
C THR A 133 -5.65 17.73 24.36
N ILE A 134 -4.93 17.72 23.24
CA ILE A 134 -3.58 18.26 23.13
C ILE A 134 -3.58 19.66 22.56
N ARG A 135 -4.45 19.89 21.57
CA ARG A 135 -4.50 21.13 20.84
C ARG A 135 -5.88 21.75 20.89
N ASN A 136 -5.95 22.91 21.52
CA ASN A 136 -7.17 23.73 21.49
C ASN A 136 -7.43 24.23 20.06
N LEU A 137 -8.72 24.40 19.73
CA LEU A 137 -9.12 25.01 18.46
C LEU A 137 -8.64 26.46 18.38
N THR A 138 -8.10 26.82 17.22
CA THR A 138 -7.75 28.19 16.83
C THR A 138 -8.59 28.67 15.65
N THR A 139 -9.50 27.81 15.19
CA THR A 139 -10.48 28.02 14.13
C THR A 139 -11.89 28.07 14.70
N PRO A 140 -12.85 28.71 14.04
CA PRO A 140 -14.22 28.79 14.53
C PRO A 140 -14.88 27.43 14.76
N THR A 141 -14.55 26.45 13.92
CA THR A 141 -14.99 25.07 14.03
C THR A 141 -13.80 24.13 13.87
N SER A 142 -13.91 22.91 14.37
CA SER A 142 -12.87 21.91 14.20
C SER A 142 -12.65 21.57 12.71
N LEU A 143 -11.39 21.46 12.31
CA LEU A 143 -10.95 20.92 11.03
C LEU A 143 -10.06 19.70 11.25
N TYR A 144 -10.18 19.07 12.43
CA TYR A 144 -9.47 17.84 12.75
C TYR A 144 -10.27 16.66 12.20
N ALA A 145 -9.66 15.91 11.31
CA ALA A 145 -10.34 14.86 10.57
C ALA A 145 -10.99 13.80 11.45
N SER A 146 -10.32 13.44 12.57
CA SER A 146 -10.84 12.43 13.50
C SER A 146 -12.10 12.87 14.24
N ASP A 147 -12.35 14.17 14.40
CA ASP A 147 -13.59 14.66 15.00
C ASP A 147 -14.82 14.33 14.12
N TYR A 148 -14.59 14.04 12.85
CA TYR A 148 -15.60 13.68 11.85
C TYR A 148 -15.52 12.21 11.39
N GLY A 149 -14.74 11.37 12.09
CA GLY A 149 -14.64 9.94 11.81
C GLY A 149 -13.63 9.56 10.70
N TYR A 150 -12.78 10.49 10.26
CA TYR A 150 -11.73 10.22 9.25
C TYR A 150 -10.38 10.07 9.93
N HIS A 151 -9.88 8.84 10.05
CA HIS A 151 -8.68 8.55 10.86
C HIS A 151 -7.43 8.27 10.03
N THR A 152 -7.57 7.85 8.79
CA THR A 152 -6.47 7.49 7.89
C THR A 152 -6.76 7.87 6.44
N GLY A 153 -5.75 7.77 5.59
CA GLY A 153 -5.87 8.00 4.16
C GLY A 153 -5.85 9.47 3.79
N ASN A 154 -6.06 9.77 2.51
CA ASN A 154 -6.08 11.15 2.06
C ASN A 154 -7.32 11.88 2.56
N LEU A 155 -7.14 13.12 2.94
CA LEU A 155 -8.20 14.02 3.41
C LEU A 155 -8.39 15.14 2.40
N LEU A 156 -9.63 15.48 2.12
CA LEU A 156 -10.00 16.59 1.25
C LEU A 156 -10.85 17.59 2.04
N TYR A 157 -10.53 18.87 1.88
CA TYR A 157 -11.26 20.00 2.44
C TYR A 157 -11.64 20.96 1.34
N ARG A 158 -12.86 21.50 1.42
CA ARG A 158 -13.33 22.57 0.55
C ARG A 158 -13.86 23.74 1.37
N GLY A 159 -13.18 24.88 1.27
CA GLY A 159 -13.51 26.12 1.97
C GLY A 159 -14.19 27.11 1.04
N HIS A 160 -15.46 27.35 1.29
CA HIS A 160 -16.31 28.25 0.49
C HIS A 160 -16.36 29.64 1.08
N PHE A 161 -16.10 30.67 0.29
CA PHE A 161 -16.23 32.06 0.71
C PHE A 161 -16.62 32.98 -0.45
N THR A 162 -17.19 34.14 -0.09
CA THR A 162 -17.45 35.22 -1.04
C THR A 162 -16.37 36.28 -0.88
N ALA A 163 -15.67 36.64 -1.95
CA ALA A 163 -14.55 37.58 -1.91
C ALA A 163 -14.97 39.02 -1.57
N SER A 164 -14.16 39.72 -0.79
CA SER A 164 -14.25 41.15 -0.58
C SER A 164 -13.44 41.95 -1.58
N GLY A 165 -12.53 41.29 -2.32
CA GLY A 165 -11.59 41.91 -3.25
C GLY A 165 -10.32 42.44 -2.62
N ASN A 166 -10.14 42.24 -1.31
CA ASN A 166 -8.95 42.66 -0.55
C ASN A 166 -8.06 41.47 -0.08
N GLU A 167 -8.48 40.25 -0.41
CA GLU A 167 -7.73 39.04 -0.08
C GLU A 167 -6.50 38.95 -1.00
N SER A 168 -5.32 38.85 -0.41
CA SER A 168 -4.04 38.74 -1.14
C SER A 168 -3.23 37.51 -0.77
N THR A 169 -3.47 36.96 0.40
CA THR A 169 -2.76 35.77 0.89
C THR A 169 -3.69 34.81 1.61
N PHE A 170 -3.37 33.53 1.50
CA PHE A 170 -3.97 32.47 2.30
C PHE A 170 -2.85 31.73 3.05
N HIS A 171 -2.89 31.80 4.38
CA HIS A 171 -2.01 31.06 5.26
C HIS A 171 -2.70 29.76 5.67
N LEU A 172 -1.95 28.65 5.62
CA LEU A 172 -2.44 27.31 5.94
C LEU A 172 -1.45 26.58 6.82
N PHE A 173 -1.93 26.08 7.95
CA PHE A 173 -1.19 25.23 8.85
C PHE A 173 -1.84 23.86 8.95
N THR A 174 -1.14 22.82 8.49
CA THR A 174 -1.64 21.44 8.37
C THR A 174 -0.81 20.46 9.16
N GLN A 175 -1.42 19.33 9.47
CA GLN A 175 -0.79 18.18 10.11
C GLN A 175 -1.27 16.90 9.43
N GLY A 176 -0.35 16.05 8.98
CA GLY A 176 -0.65 14.78 8.33
C GLY A 176 0.16 13.60 8.85
N GLY A 177 1.00 13.81 9.84
CA GLY A 177 2.01 12.83 10.30
C GLY A 177 3.38 13.09 9.70
N SER A 178 4.35 12.23 9.98
CA SER A 178 5.72 12.41 9.48
C SER A 178 5.76 12.34 7.96
N ALA A 179 6.51 13.26 7.35
CA ALA A 179 6.76 13.33 5.90
C ALA A 179 5.49 13.44 5.02
N PHE A 180 4.37 13.89 5.59
CA PHE A 180 3.12 14.06 4.83
C PHE A 180 3.24 15.12 3.74
N GLY A 181 2.40 15.00 2.70
CA GLY A 181 2.20 16.03 1.68
C GLY A 181 0.89 16.76 1.87
N ALA A 182 0.83 18.04 1.44
CA ALA A 182 -0.41 18.77 1.31
C ALA A 182 -0.36 19.70 0.11
N SER A 183 -1.46 19.85 -0.61
CA SER A 183 -1.59 20.75 -1.76
C SER A 183 -2.84 21.60 -1.65
N ALA A 184 -2.78 22.83 -2.18
CA ALA A 184 -3.89 23.77 -2.14
C ALA A 184 -4.17 24.36 -3.53
N TRP A 185 -5.46 24.52 -3.83
CA TRP A 185 -5.97 25.15 -5.06
C TRP A 185 -7.04 26.19 -4.73
N LEU A 186 -7.19 27.19 -5.59
CA LEU A 186 -8.29 28.14 -5.59
C LEU A 186 -9.05 28.03 -6.91
N ASN A 187 -10.29 27.57 -6.90
CA ASN A 187 -11.10 27.37 -8.12
C ASN A 187 -10.35 26.62 -9.23
N GLY A 188 -9.60 25.56 -8.88
CA GLY A 188 -8.79 24.79 -9.82
C GLY A 188 -7.39 25.37 -10.09
N THR A 189 -7.11 26.62 -9.72
CA THR A 189 -5.77 27.19 -9.84
C THR A 189 -4.88 26.71 -8.70
N PHE A 190 -3.78 26.07 -9.02
CA PHE A 190 -2.81 25.61 -8.03
C PHE A 190 -2.16 26.77 -7.30
N LEU A 191 -2.18 26.74 -5.98
CA LEU A 191 -1.55 27.73 -5.11
C LEU A 191 -0.16 27.30 -4.64
N GLY A 192 0.01 26.03 -4.38
CA GLY A 192 1.27 25.46 -3.90
C GLY A 192 1.07 24.22 -3.03
N SER A 193 2.19 23.65 -2.58
CA SER A 193 2.22 22.45 -1.75
C SER A 193 3.19 22.56 -0.60
N TRP A 194 2.90 21.79 0.44
CA TRP A 194 3.86 21.30 1.41
C TRP A 194 4.32 19.92 0.96
N THR A 195 5.58 19.76 0.60
CA THR A 195 6.09 18.49 0.05
C THR A 195 6.51 17.50 1.13
N GLY A 196 6.66 17.96 2.39
CA GLY A 196 7.14 17.15 3.49
C GLY A 196 8.65 16.86 3.40
N TYR A 197 9.20 16.48 4.52
CA TYR A 197 10.55 15.94 4.63
C TYR A 197 10.62 15.05 5.86
N ASP A 198 11.70 14.31 6.02
CA ASP A 198 11.90 13.41 7.14
C ASP A 198 11.56 14.08 8.48
N MET A 199 10.79 13.39 9.31
CA MET A 199 10.29 13.85 10.62
C MET A 199 9.42 15.11 10.62
N ALA A 200 9.15 15.73 9.47
CA ALA A 200 8.26 16.89 9.41
C ALA A 200 6.81 16.48 9.46
N SER A 201 6.13 16.75 10.55
CA SER A 201 4.73 16.43 10.76
C SER A 201 3.76 17.61 10.61
N ASN A 202 4.27 18.84 10.56
CA ASN A 202 3.49 20.06 10.40
C ASN A 202 3.89 20.79 9.13
N GLY A 203 2.90 21.15 8.30
CA GLY A 203 3.07 22.01 7.13
C GLY A 203 2.62 23.43 7.46
N ASN A 204 3.45 24.41 7.15
CA ASN A 204 3.16 25.83 7.37
C ASN A 204 3.47 26.61 6.10
N ASN A 205 2.44 27.00 5.36
CA ASN A 205 2.53 27.65 4.07
C ASN A 205 1.75 28.96 4.03
N THR A 206 2.26 29.92 3.30
CA THR A 206 1.51 31.13 2.91
C THR A 206 1.51 31.23 1.40
N PHE A 207 0.32 31.19 0.83
CA PHE A 207 0.10 31.26 -0.61
C PHE A 207 -0.31 32.67 -0.99
N THR A 208 0.26 33.19 -2.09
CA THR A 208 -0.21 34.43 -2.72
C THR A 208 -1.46 34.13 -3.54
N LEU A 209 -2.51 34.89 -3.33
CA LEU A 209 -3.75 34.76 -4.09
C LEU A 209 -3.74 35.69 -5.32
N PRO A 210 -4.37 35.30 -6.42
CA PRO A 210 -4.64 36.21 -7.52
C PRO A 210 -5.61 37.34 -7.07
N ASN A 211 -5.77 38.36 -7.86
CA ASN A 211 -6.76 39.38 -7.58
C ASN A 211 -8.18 38.76 -7.63
N LEU A 212 -8.87 38.80 -6.51
CA LEU A 212 -10.22 38.26 -6.38
C LEU A 212 -11.26 39.36 -6.74
N ILE A 213 -12.34 38.95 -7.36
CA ILE A 213 -13.43 39.87 -7.74
C ILE A 213 -14.41 39.95 -6.57
N THR A 214 -14.64 41.15 -6.07
CA THR A 214 -15.59 41.40 -4.97
C THR A 214 -16.99 40.85 -5.33
N GLY A 215 -17.54 40.11 -4.38
CA GLY A 215 -18.89 39.51 -4.50
C GLY A 215 -18.92 38.17 -5.22
N ASN A 216 -17.82 37.73 -5.83
CA ASN A 216 -17.75 36.40 -6.43
C ASN A 216 -17.48 35.33 -5.39
N ASN A 217 -18.00 34.13 -5.63
CA ASN A 217 -17.75 32.97 -4.81
C ASN A 217 -16.47 32.28 -5.25
N TYR A 218 -15.70 31.82 -4.25
CA TYR A 218 -14.47 31.08 -4.41
C TYR A 218 -14.45 29.85 -3.51
N VAL A 219 -13.72 28.83 -3.98
CA VAL A 219 -13.49 27.59 -3.22
C VAL A 219 -12.00 27.34 -3.11
N ILE A 220 -11.52 27.21 -1.88
CA ILE A 220 -10.16 26.69 -1.60
C ILE A 220 -10.29 25.20 -1.40
N THR A 221 -9.63 24.40 -2.25
CA THR A 221 -9.54 22.94 -2.07
C THR A 221 -8.17 22.58 -1.52
N ILE A 222 -8.15 21.74 -0.48
CA ILE A 222 -6.92 21.26 0.18
C ILE A 222 -6.94 19.75 0.20
N LEU A 223 -5.89 19.13 -0.31
CA LEU A 223 -5.63 17.70 -0.21
C LEU A 223 -4.48 17.48 0.78
N ILE A 224 -4.68 16.60 1.76
CA ILE A 224 -3.69 16.25 2.79
C ILE A 224 -3.47 14.75 2.79
N ASP A 225 -2.20 14.33 2.76
CA ASP A 225 -1.79 12.95 2.92
C ASP A 225 -1.76 12.60 4.42
N ASN A 226 -2.83 12.02 4.94
CA ASN A 226 -2.88 11.59 6.33
C ASN A 226 -2.16 10.24 6.47
N GLN A 227 -1.01 10.25 7.14
CA GLN A 227 -0.17 9.07 7.41
C GLN A 227 -0.68 8.21 8.59
N GLY A 228 -1.87 8.49 9.09
CA GLY A 228 -2.46 7.85 10.26
C GLY A 228 -2.15 8.60 11.57
N LEU A 229 -2.73 8.11 12.65
CA LEU A 229 -2.57 8.69 13.98
C LEU A 229 -1.19 8.37 14.55
N ASP A 230 -0.73 9.20 15.50
CA ASP A 230 0.50 8.93 16.23
C ASP A 230 0.37 7.65 17.08
N GLU A 231 1.41 6.84 17.10
CA GLU A 231 1.50 5.72 18.01
C GLU A 231 1.69 6.22 19.45
N ASN A 232 0.89 5.71 20.38
CA ASN A 232 1.04 5.99 21.80
C ASN A 232 1.72 4.81 22.51
N TRP A 233 3.03 4.88 22.64
CA TRP A 233 3.86 3.85 23.27
C TRP A 233 3.92 3.95 24.80
N THR A 234 3.47 5.08 25.36
CA THR A 234 3.48 5.31 26.80
C THR A 234 2.07 5.19 27.36
N VAL A 235 1.81 4.11 28.08
CA VAL A 235 0.50 3.86 28.71
C VAL A 235 0.09 5.03 29.60
N GLY A 236 -1.15 5.51 29.41
CA GLY A 236 -1.72 6.60 30.19
C GLY A 236 -1.34 8.00 29.72
N THR A 237 -0.61 8.14 28.63
CA THR A 237 -0.36 9.44 28.01
C THR A 237 -1.18 9.60 26.74
N GLU A 238 -1.99 10.67 26.69
CA GLU A 238 -2.71 11.07 25.47
C GLU A 238 -1.92 12.10 24.66
N GLY A 239 -0.75 12.51 25.16
CA GLY A 239 0.08 13.59 24.63
C GLY A 239 0.68 13.34 23.24
N ALA A 240 0.72 12.08 22.78
CA ALA A 240 1.27 11.73 21.46
C ALA A 240 0.24 11.87 20.33
N LYS A 241 -1.04 12.02 20.64
CA LYS A 241 -2.13 12.01 19.66
C LYS A 241 -2.40 13.39 19.07
N ASN A 242 -1.46 13.88 18.27
CA ASN A 242 -1.68 15.13 17.55
C ASN A 242 -2.82 14.99 16.53
N PRO A 243 -3.67 16.01 16.35
CA PRO A 243 -4.76 15.94 15.38
C PRO A 243 -4.21 15.93 13.95
N ARG A 244 -4.96 15.33 13.03
CA ARG A 244 -4.71 15.35 11.60
C ARG A 244 -5.71 16.26 10.90
N GLY A 245 -5.25 16.95 9.85
CA GLY A 245 -6.07 17.87 9.07
C GLY A 245 -5.53 19.29 9.07
N ILE A 246 -6.42 20.26 9.01
CA ILE A 246 -6.07 21.69 9.07
C ILE A 246 -6.05 22.11 10.54
N LEU A 247 -4.87 22.55 11.00
CA LEU A 247 -4.68 23.01 12.38
C LEU A 247 -5.05 24.48 12.55
N ASP A 248 -4.80 25.27 11.52
CA ASP A 248 -5.15 26.70 11.47
C ASP A 248 -5.11 27.23 10.03
N TYR A 249 -5.75 28.35 9.81
CA TYR A 249 -5.71 29.09 8.55
C TYR A 249 -5.99 30.56 8.78
N THR A 250 -5.56 31.38 7.80
CA THR A 250 -5.90 32.80 7.76
C THR A 250 -6.07 33.24 6.32
N LEU A 251 -7.22 33.81 5.99
CA LEU A 251 -7.43 34.54 4.73
C LEU A 251 -7.22 36.02 5.04
N SER A 252 -6.25 36.66 4.35
CA SER A 252 -5.95 38.07 4.60
C SER A 252 -7.19 38.96 4.46
N SER A 253 -7.29 39.98 5.32
CA SER A 253 -8.42 40.89 5.35
C SER A 253 -9.80 40.28 5.67
N ARG A 254 -9.83 39.06 6.19
CA ARG A 254 -11.08 38.37 6.55
C ARG A 254 -10.99 37.71 7.92
N ASP A 255 -12.14 37.66 8.60
CA ASP A 255 -12.27 36.78 9.76
C ASP A 255 -12.29 35.33 9.30
N LYS A 256 -11.79 34.42 10.15
CA LYS A 256 -11.79 32.99 9.83
C LYS A 256 -13.20 32.44 9.57
N SER A 257 -14.22 32.96 10.25
CA SER A 257 -15.63 32.59 10.06
C SER A 257 -16.19 32.94 8.66
N ALA A 258 -15.45 33.73 7.87
CA ALA A 258 -15.85 34.01 6.49
C ALA A 258 -15.74 32.80 5.55
N ILE A 259 -14.99 31.77 5.93
CA ILE A 259 -14.87 30.54 5.16
C ILE A 259 -15.70 29.44 5.82
N ARG A 260 -16.60 28.84 5.06
CA ARG A 260 -17.31 27.63 5.48
C ARG A 260 -16.64 26.42 4.88
N TRP A 261 -16.27 25.49 5.74
CA TRP A 261 -15.54 24.31 5.37
C TRP A 261 -16.43 23.07 5.28
N LYS A 262 -16.17 22.25 4.29
CA LYS A 262 -16.59 20.86 4.20
C LYS A 262 -15.37 19.97 4.09
N LEU A 263 -15.51 18.73 4.54
CA LEU A 263 -14.41 17.75 4.46
C LEU A 263 -14.94 16.38 4.09
N THR A 264 -14.04 15.60 3.52
CA THR A 264 -14.25 14.18 3.29
C THR A 264 -12.94 13.42 3.46
N GLY A 265 -13.05 12.14 3.70
CA GLY A 265 -11.98 11.16 3.73
C GLY A 265 -12.43 9.90 3.01
N ASN A 266 -12.16 8.73 3.57
CA ASN A 266 -12.66 7.47 3.06
C ASN A 266 -14.19 7.43 3.07
N LEU A 267 -14.78 6.83 2.04
CA LEU A 267 -16.24 6.72 1.91
C LEU A 267 -16.83 5.88 3.06
N GLY A 268 -17.71 6.53 3.81
CA GLY A 268 -18.36 5.95 4.98
C GLY A 268 -17.63 6.22 6.31
N GLY A 269 -16.50 6.92 6.33
CA GLY A 269 -15.78 7.25 7.55
C GLY A 269 -15.44 5.99 8.36
N GLU A 270 -15.92 5.90 9.61
CA GLU A 270 -15.75 4.71 10.47
C GLU A 270 -16.51 3.49 9.96
N ASP A 271 -17.57 3.70 9.18
CA ASP A 271 -18.37 2.66 8.52
C ASP A 271 -17.90 2.38 7.07
N TYR A 272 -16.59 2.33 6.87
CA TYR A 272 -15.99 2.11 5.56
C TYR A 272 -16.58 0.88 4.83
N ARG A 273 -16.62 0.97 3.50
CA ARG A 273 -17.34 0.04 2.62
C ARG A 273 -16.65 -1.32 2.51
N ASP A 274 -15.35 -1.33 2.41
CA ASP A 274 -14.60 -2.57 2.23
C ASP A 274 -14.26 -3.25 3.55
N ARG A 275 -15.14 -4.13 3.99
CA ARG A 275 -14.95 -4.89 5.24
C ARG A 275 -13.90 -5.99 5.12
N THR A 276 -13.54 -6.40 3.91
CA THR A 276 -12.56 -7.46 3.68
C THR A 276 -11.13 -6.96 3.88
N ARG A 277 -10.81 -5.79 3.30
CA ARG A 277 -9.46 -5.22 3.34
C ARG A 277 -9.32 -4.13 4.39
N GLY A 278 -10.43 -3.63 4.87
CA GLY A 278 -10.51 -2.62 5.92
C GLY A 278 -10.16 -1.21 5.44
N PRO A 279 -10.09 -0.24 6.37
CA PRO A 279 -9.96 1.19 6.04
C PRO A 279 -8.63 1.55 5.39
N LEU A 280 -7.60 0.70 5.52
CA LEU A 280 -6.27 0.95 4.94
C LEU A 280 -6.25 0.90 3.40
N ASN A 281 -7.28 0.35 2.78
CA ASN A 281 -7.42 0.26 1.32
C ASN A 281 -8.45 1.24 0.76
N GLU A 282 -8.98 2.10 1.61
CA GLU A 282 -10.01 3.05 1.23
C GLU A 282 -9.64 4.41 1.82
N GLY A 283 -9.08 5.28 0.99
CA GLY A 283 -8.75 6.65 1.35
C GLY A 283 -9.73 7.66 0.76
N GLY A 284 -9.36 8.93 0.88
CA GLY A 284 -10.19 10.04 0.44
C GLY A 284 -9.99 10.46 -1.01
N LEU A 285 -9.07 9.89 -1.77
CA LEU A 285 -8.95 10.21 -3.19
C LEU A 285 -10.23 9.83 -3.94
N PHE A 286 -10.57 10.62 -4.96
CA PHE A 286 -11.78 10.40 -5.77
C PHE A 286 -11.85 8.95 -6.27
N VAL A 287 -10.76 8.44 -6.84
CA VAL A 287 -10.67 7.05 -7.32
C VAL A 287 -10.94 6.02 -6.23
N GLU A 288 -10.53 6.30 -5.00
CA GLU A 288 -10.75 5.39 -3.87
C GLU A 288 -12.22 5.41 -3.42
N ARG A 289 -12.82 6.59 -3.34
CA ARG A 289 -14.25 6.72 -3.01
C ARG A 289 -15.12 6.06 -4.07
N GLN A 290 -14.79 6.22 -5.36
CA GLN A 290 -15.44 5.54 -6.47
C GLN A 290 -15.16 4.02 -6.50
N GLY A 291 -14.19 3.53 -5.74
CA GLY A 291 -13.79 2.14 -5.73
C GLY A 291 -13.04 1.70 -7.00
N TRP A 292 -12.51 2.62 -7.81
CA TRP A 292 -11.86 2.30 -9.09
C TRP A 292 -10.50 1.62 -8.94
N HIS A 293 -9.98 1.55 -7.73
CA HIS A 293 -8.81 0.72 -7.41
C HIS A 293 -9.13 -0.79 -7.38
N LEU A 294 -10.42 -1.16 -7.51
CA LEU A 294 -10.89 -2.54 -7.53
C LEU A 294 -10.90 -3.13 -8.94
N PRO A 295 -10.61 -4.44 -9.09
CA PRO A 295 -10.78 -5.13 -10.36
C PRO A 295 -12.19 -5.01 -10.92
N GLY A 296 -12.29 -4.75 -12.22
CA GLY A 296 -13.57 -4.55 -12.92
C GLY A 296 -14.08 -3.11 -12.88
N ALA A 297 -13.25 -2.13 -12.46
CA ALA A 297 -13.54 -0.71 -12.59
C ALA A 297 -13.91 -0.33 -14.04
N PRO A 298 -14.78 0.69 -14.26
CA PRO A 298 -15.28 1.05 -15.57
C PRO A 298 -14.24 1.84 -16.37
N THR A 299 -13.19 1.16 -16.82
CA THR A 299 -12.02 1.79 -17.46
C THR A 299 -12.20 2.03 -18.97
N ASP A 300 -13.33 1.64 -19.57
CA ASP A 300 -13.52 1.68 -21.03
C ASP A 300 -13.42 3.12 -21.58
N ASP A 301 -14.02 4.06 -20.89
CA ASP A 301 -14.05 5.48 -21.27
C ASP A 301 -12.81 6.27 -20.79
N TRP A 302 -11.87 5.62 -20.11
CA TRP A 302 -10.65 6.30 -19.66
C TRP A 302 -9.67 6.48 -20.81
N GLU A 303 -8.86 7.53 -20.74
CA GLU A 303 -7.83 7.79 -21.75
C GLU A 303 -6.81 6.65 -21.79
N SER A 304 -6.28 6.38 -22.98
CA SER A 304 -5.22 5.40 -23.15
C SER A 304 -3.85 6.02 -22.88
N SER A 305 -3.01 5.32 -22.14
CA SER A 305 -1.61 5.70 -21.88
C SER A 305 -0.68 4.59 -22.31
N THR A 306 0.33 4.90 -23.10
CA THR A 306 1.29 3.90 -23.63
C THR A 306 2.35 3.50 -22.62
N LEU A 307 2.68 4.39 -21.66
CA LEU A 307 3.72 4.18 -20.67
C LEU A 307 3.14 4.15 -19.24
N GLY A 308 1.80 4.16 -19.09
CA GLY A 308 1.17 4.24 -17.79
C GLY A 308 1.67 5.44 -16.99
N PRO A 309 2.02 5.26 -15.70
CA PRO A 309 2.53 6.35 -14.86
C PRO A 309 3.84 6.98 -15.35
N GLY A 310 4.54 6.34 -16.29
CA GLY A 310 5.71 6.90 -16.98
C GLY A 310 5.38 8.07 -17.91
N THR A 311 4.14 8.15 -18.41
CA THR A 311 3.64 9.36 -19.11
C THR A 311 3.54 10.54 -18.16
N GLY A 312 3.07 10.29 -16.93
CA GLY A 312 2.93 11.28 -15.88
C GLY A 312 1.78 12.26 -16.12
N ILE A 313 1.74 13.27 -15.26
CA ILE A 313 0.82 14.40 -15.32
C ILE A 313 1.62 15.69 -15.48
N SER A 314 1.10 16.64 -16.23
CA SER A 314 1.82 17.88 -16.63
C SER A 314 1.59 19.07 -15.69
N ALA A 315 0.79 18.91 -14.65
CA ALA A 315 0.45 19.95 -13.68
C ALA A 315 0.24 19.34 -12.29
N ALA A 316 0.18 20.19 -11.27
CA ALA A 316 -0.20 19.76 -9.92
C ALA A 316 -1.61 19.18 -9.91
N GLY A 317 -1.79 17.98 -9.40
CA GLY A 317 -3.05 17.26 -9.39
C GLY A 317 -2.84 15.80 -9.08
N VAL A 318 -3.89 14.99 -9.23
CA VAL A 318 -3.86 13.54 -9.03
C VAL A 318 -4.42 12.85 -10.26
N SER A 319 -3.67 11.90 -10.81
CA SER A 319 -4.19 10.98 -11.83
C SER A 319 -4.12 9.54 -11.34
N PHE A 320 -5.03 8.72 -11.83
CA PHE A 320 -5.04 7.29 -11.57
C PHE A 320 -4.79 6.52 -12.86
N TYR A 321 -3.84 5.62 -12.80
CA TYR A 321 -3.45 4.73 -13.88
C TYR A 321 -3.86 3.32 -13.54
N SER A 322 -4.39 2.57 -14.50
CA SER A 322 -4.71 1.17 -14.31
C SER A 322 -4.32 0.33 -15.50
N THR A 323 -4.02 -0.93 -15.23
CA THR A 323 -3.78 -1.95 -16.25
C THR A 323 -4.18 -3.31 -15.74
N THR A 324 -4.37 -4.24 -16.67
CA THR A 324 -4.62 -5.65 -16.39
C THR A 324 -3.66 -6.49 -17.19
N PHE A 325 -3.07 -7.51 -16.56
CA PHE A 325 -2.17 -8.46 -17.19
C PHE A 325 -2.28 -9.83 -16.52
N ASP A 326 -1.92 -10.87 -17.26
CA ASP A 326 -1.92 -12.23 -16.76
C ASP A 326 -0.53 -12.63 -16.25
N LEU A 327 -0.51 -13.46 -15.22
CA LEU A 327 0.66 -14.20 -14.77
C LEU A 327 0.43 -15.69 -15.00
N ASP A 328 1.51 -16.40 -15.36
CA ASP A 328 1.55 -17.86 -15.42
C ASP A 328 2.88 -18.33 -14.83
N MET A 329 2.89 -18.39 -13.50
CA MET A 329 4.09 -18.72 -12.74
C MET A 329 4.21 -20.23 -12.55
N PRO A 330 5.43 -20.79 -12.56
CA PRO A 330 5.61 -22.23 -12.41
C PRO A 330 5.12 -22.71 -11.03
N ALA A 331 4.32 -23.80 -11.06
CA ALA A 331 3.82 -24.43 -9.84
C ALA A 331 4.93 -25.09 -9.02
N GLY A 332 4.77 -25.16 -7.70
CA GLY A 332 5.72 -25.78 -6.77
C GLY A 332 6.93 -24.89 -6.44
N TYR A 333 6.86 -23.61 -6.74
CA TYR A 333 7.90 -22.65 -6.43
C TYR A 333 7.32 -21.46 -5.68
N ASP A 334 8.07 -20.99 -4.68
CA ASP A 334 7.88 -19.65 -4.07
C ASP A 334 8.76 -18.67 -4.86
N ILE A 335 8.10 -17.69 -5.47
CA ILE A 335 8.72 -16.69 -6.35
C ILE A 335 8.20 -15.33 -5.91
N PRO A 336 8.85 -14.68 -4.92
CA PRO A 336 8.42 -13.37 -4.46
C PRO A 336 8.43 -12.36 -5.60
N LEU A 337 7.29 -11.70 -5.85
CA LEU A 337 7.20 -10.60 -6.80
C LEU A 337 7.10 -9.27 -6.07
N SER A 338 7.81 -8.28 -6.59
CA SER A 338 7.77 -6.91 -6.09
C SER A 338 7.51 -5.94 -7.22
N ILE A 339 6.85 -4.83 -6.92
CA ILE A 339 6.79 -3.66 -7.79
C ILE A 339 7.98 -2.79 -7.42
N SER A 340 8.87 -2.53 -8.38
CA SER A 340 10.03 -1.66 -8.20
C SER A 340 9.81 -0.33 -8.90
N LEU A 341 10.02 0.76 -8.15
CA LEU A 341 10.09 2.13 -8.63
C LEU A 341 11.56 2.61 -8.65
N ALA A 342 12.52 1.68 -8.60
CA ALA A 342 13.93 1.95 -8.61
C ALA A 342 14.33 2.75 -9.87
N ASN A 343 15.24 3.70 -9.68
CA ASN A 343 15.64 4.68 -10.70
C ASN A 343 14.56 5.71 -11.08
N THR A 344 13.49 5.81 -10.29
CA THR A 344 12.67 7.01 -10.34
C THR A 344 13.56 8.17 -9.85
N THR A 345 14.07 8.95 -10.77
CA THR A 345 15.08 9.96 -10.46
C THR A 345 14.48 11.06 -9.60
N THR A 346 14.64 10.92 -8.29
CA THR A 346 14.62 12.05 -7.38
C THR A 346 16.00 12.69 -7.49
N SER A 347 16.14 13.80 -8.21
CA SER A 347 17.39 14.53 -8.18
C SER A 347 17.54 15.17 -6.81
N THR A 348 18.40 14.60 -5.98
CA THR A 348 18.97 15.29 -4.83
C THR A 348 19.63 16.57 -5.32
N ALA A 349 19.37 17.66 -4.62
CA ALA A 349 19.89 18.99 -4.92
C ALA A 349 21.40 18.97 -5.22
N GLY A 350 21.74 19.22 -6.47
CA GLY A 350 23.09 19.34 -6.98
C GLY A 350 23.07 19.54 -8.48
N ASN A 351 22.79 20.75 -8.95
CA ASN A 351 22.90 21.18 -10.35
C ASN A 351 22.21 20.30 -11.41
N GLY A 352 20.91 20.24 -11.45
CA GLY A 352 20.19 19.63 -12.56
C GLY A 352 18.73 19.37 -12.21
N SER A 353 17.86 19.82 -13.04
CA SER A 353 16.40 19.54 -13.12
C SER A 353 15.78 18.84 -11.90
N MET A 354 15.13 19.59 -11.02
CA MET A 354 14.34 19.03 -9.93
C MET A 354 13.19 18.24 -10.55
N THR A 355 13.19 16.92 -10.39
CA THR A 355 11.96 16.16 -10.54
C THR A 355 11.03 16.59 -9.42
N THR A 356 9.85 17.04 -9.77
CA THR A 356 8.85 17.52 -8.82
C THR A 356 8.53 16.42 -7.81
N ALA A 357 8.45 16.76 -6.52
CA ALA A 357 8.02 15.82 -5.48
C ALA A 357 6.62 15.28 -5.80
N PHE A 358 6.41 13.99 -5.59
CA PHE A 358 5.13 13.34 -5.78
C PHE A 358 4.87 12.25 -4.74
N ARG A 359 3.62 11.83 -4.65
CA ARG A 359 3.16 10.64 -3.94
C ARG A 359 2.58 9.66 -4.93
N ALA A 360 2.81 8.37 -4.73
CA ALA A 360 2.12 7.34 -5.48
C ALA A 360 1.60 6.26 -4.53
N GLN A 361 0.36 5.83 -4.73
CA GLN A 361 -0.22 4.69 -4.05
C GLN A 361 -0.34 3.54 -5.04
N ILE A 362 -0.04 2.33 -4.57
CA ILE A 362 0.01 1.12 -5.39
C ILE A 362 -1.11 0.20 -4.94
N TYR A 363 -1.95 -0.23 -5.87
CA TYR A 363 -3.05 -1.16 -5.63
C TYR A 363 -2.89 -2.40 -6.50
N VAL A 364 -2.91 -3.56 -5.88
CA VAL A 364 -2.84 -4.85 -6.57
C VAL A 364 -4.09 -5.64 -6.23
N ASN A 365 -4.89 -5.98 -7.24
CA ASN A 365 -6.16 -6.70 -7.05
C ASN A 365 -7.07 -6.07 -5.99
N GLY A 366 -7.02 -4.73 -5.88
CA GLY A 366 -7.78 -3.94 -4.93
C GLY A 366 -7.13 -3.76 -3.56
N TYR A 367 -5.99 -4.39 -3.28
CA TYR A 367 -5.24 -4.21 -2.05
C TYR A 367 -4.17 -3.12 -2.21
N GLN A 368 -4.06 -2.22 -1.25
CA GLN A 368 -2.99 -1.23 -1.23
C GLN A 368 -1.69 -1.86 -0.71
N PHE A 369 -0.66 -1.89 -1.54
CA PHE A 369 0.64 -2.51 -1.22
C PHE A 369 1.80 -1.53 -1.16
N GLY A 370 1.56 -0.25 -1.24
CA GLY A 370 2.62 0.71 -1.08
C GLY A 370 2.15 2.15 -1.21
N LYS A 371 2.90 3.01 -0.55
CA LYS A 371 2.85 4.45 -0.74
C LYS A 371 4.29 4.91 -0.96
N TYR A 372 4.58 5.38 -2.16
CA TYR A 372 5.89 5.94 -2.50
C TYR A 372 5.92 7.43 -2.25
N VAL A 373 6.93 7.88 -1.49
CA VAL A 373 7.18 9.28 -1.15
C VAL A 373 8.47 9.70 -1.84
N SER A 374 8.36 10.29 -3.03
CA SER A 374 9.48 10.45 -3.95
C SER A 374 10.66 11.29 -3.43
N ASN A 375 10.38 12.28 -2.57
CA ASN A 375 11.37 13.20 -2.03
C ASN A 375 11.96 12.79 -0.68
N VAL A 376 11.49 11.70 -0.08
CA VAL A 376 11.95 11.19 1.21
C VAL A 376 12.56 9.79 1.08
N GLY A 377 11.88 8.88 0.37
CA GLY A 377 12.32 7.49 0.29
C GLY A 377 12.38 6.81 1.68
N PRO A 378 13.30 5.87 1.94
CA PRO A 378 14.17 5.20 0.97
C PRO A 378 13.49 4.04 0.23
N GLN A 379 12.26 3.62 0.62
CA GLN A 379 11.59 2.46 0.03
C GLN A 379 11.17 2.75 -1.41
N ASP A 380 11.66 1.97 -2.34
CA ASP A 380 11.37 2.02 -3.77
C ASP A 380 11.00 0.64 -4.37
N VAL A 381 11.03 -0.40 -3.54
CA VAL A 381 10.62 -1.76 -3.88
C VAL A 381 9.52 -2.20 -2.93
N PHE A 382 8.38 -2.60 -3.49
CA PHE A 382 7.16 -2.96 -2.77
C PHE A 382 6.84 -4.42 -3.02
N PRO A 383 7.15 -5.33 -2.07
CA PRO A 383 6.83 -6.73 -2.20
C PRO A 383 5.32 -6.96 -2.10
N VAL A 384 4.80 -7.78 -3.00
CA VAL A 384 3.39 -8.21 -2.98
C VAL A 384 3.36 -9.73 -2.96
N PRO A 385 2.75 -10.35 -1.92
CA PRO A 385 2.78 -11.79 -1.77
C PRO A 385 1.92 -12.52 -2.81
N GLN A 386 2.29 -13.78 -3.05
CA GLN A 386 1.42 -14.73 -3.74
C GLN A 386 0.08 -14.83 -3.00
N GLY A 387 -1.01 -14.95 -3.75
CA GLY A 387 -2.37 -14.93 -3.22
C GLY A 387 -3.00 -13.54 -3.29
N ILE A 388 -2.23 -12.46 -3.19
CA ILE A 388 -2.65 -11.12 -3.65
C ILE A 388 -2.42 -11.02 -5.17
N TRP A 389 -1.22 -11.36 -5.67
CA TRP A 389 -1.05 -11.71 -7.05
C TRP A 389 -1.72 -13.06 -7.32
N ASP A 390 -2.60 -13.11 -8.33
CA ASP A 390 -3.02 -14.37 -8.93
C ASP A 390 -1.90 -14.84 -9.87
N TYR A 391 -1.13 -15.84 -9.42
CA TYR A 391 0.01 -16.36 -10.19
C TYR A 391 -0.40 -17.17 -11.42
N HIS A 392 -1.67 -17.53 -11.56
CA HIS A 392 -2.19 -18.33 -12.67
C HIS A 392 -3.41 -17.67 -13.33
N GLY A 393 -3.48 -16.36 -13.28
CA GLY A 393 -4.62 -15.63 -13.80
C GLY A 393 -4.37 -14.14 -13.98
N SER A 394 -5.47 -13.44 -14.12
CA SER A 394 -5.49 -12.01 -14.45
C SER A 394 -5.36 -11.15 -13.20
N ASN A 395 -4.48 -10.16 -13.29
CA ASN A 395 -4.18 -9.23 -12.21
C ASN A 395 -4.50 -7.80 -12.61
N TYR A 396 -5.16 -7.06 -11.73
CA TYR A 396 -5.43 -5.64 -11.87
C TYR A 396 -4.42 -4.84 -11.05
N LEU A 397 -3.72 -3.92 -11.71
CA LEU A 397 -2.75 -3.02 -11.09
C LEU A 397 -3.23 -1.58 -11.23
N GLY A 398 -3.37 -0.88 -10.11
CA GLY A 398 -3.73 0.53 -10.05
C GLY A 398 -2.62 1.36 -9.41
N ILE A 399 -2.37 2.55 -9.95
CA ILE A 399 -1.38 3.51 -9.43
C ILE A 399 -2.02 4.89 -9.36
N SER A 400 -2.12 5.47 -8.16
CA SER A 400 -2.39 6.91 -8.05
C SER A 400 -1.08 7.68 -8.11
N LEU A 401 -1.05 8.77 -8.86
CA LEU A 401 0.08 9.68 -8.96
C LEU A 401 -0.39 11.08 -8.60
N TRP A 402 0.08 11.60 -7.46
CA TRP A 402 -0.17 12.94 -6.99
C TRP A 402 1.08 13.79 -7.15
N ALA A 403 1.05 14.74 -8.09
CA ALA A 403 2.10 15.74 -8.29
C ALA A 403 1.93 16.90 -7.32
N LEU A 404 2.98 17.17 -6.55
CA LEU A 404 3.05 18.24 -5.55
C LEU A 404 3.60 19.57 -6.12
N GLY A 405 4.02 19.60 -7.37
CA GLY A 405 4.54 20.80 -8.05
C GLY A 405 3.76 21.18 -9.29
N ALA A 406 3.86 22.46 -9.66
CA ALA A 406 3.16 23.02 -10.81
C ALA A 406 3.53 22.35 -12.14
N GLU A 407 4.76 21.82 -12.24
CA GLU A 407 5.29 21.18 -13.45
C GLU A 407 4.82 19.73 -13.61
N GLY A 408 3.97 19.26 -12.68
CA GLY A 408 3.50 17.89 -12.69
C GLY A 408 4.53 16.89 -12.18
N ALA A 409 4.34 15.62 -12.47
CA ALA A 409 5.22 14.53 -12.05
C ALA A 409 5.07 13.29 -12.93
N LYS A 410 6.07 12.40 -12.91
CA LYS A 410 6.00 11.09 -13.56
C LYS A 410 6.80 10.05 -12.78
N ILE A 411 6.40 8.79 -12.90
CA ILE A 411 7.18 7.65 -12.40
C ILE A 411 8.10 7.19 -13.53
N GLY A 412 9.40 7.44 -13.42
CA GLY A 412 10.35 7.25 -14.52
C GLY A 412 10.53 5.81 -14.97
N ASN A 413 10.56 4.87 -14.02
CA ASN A 413 10.68 3.45 -14.30
C ASN A 413 9.91 2.64 -13.25
N MET A 414 8.96 1.85 -13.71
CA MET A 414 8.20 0.94 -12.87
C MET A 414 8.25 -0.46 -13.48
N THR A 415 8.72 -1.43 -12.71
CA THR A 415 8.90 -2.80 -13.19
C THR A 415 8.41 -3.81 -12.17
N LEU A 416 8.03 -4.99 -12.63
CA LEU A 416 7.90 -6.17 -11.79
C LEU A 416 9.27 -6.84 -11.67
N VAL A 417 9.63 -7.23 -10.46
CA VAL A 417 10.90 -7.88 -10.15
C VAL A 417 10.62 -9.17 -9.39
N ALA A 418 11.19 -10.28 -9.87
CA ALA A 418 11.21 -11.53 -9.14
C ALA A 418 12.39 -11.57 -8.17
N GLY A 419 12.12 -12.00 -6.96
CA GLY A 419 13.11 -12.35 -5.97
C GLY A 419 13.75 -13.71 -6.19
N PRO A 420 14.40 -14.27 -5.16
CA PRO A 420 14.94 -15.61 -5.19
C PRO A 420 13.86 -16.66 -5.51
N VAL A 421 14.16 -17.60 -6.36
CA VAL A 421 13.27 -18.70 -6.73
C VAL A 421 13.55 -19.87 -5.83
N ILE A 422 12.56 -20.29 -5.09
CA ILE A 422 12.67 -21.38 -4.11
C ILE A 422 11.70 -22.47 -4.52
N GLN A 423 12.19 -23.70 -4.75
CA GLN A 423 11.31 -24.86 -4.87
C GLN A 423 10.68 -25.13 -3.52
N SER A 424 9.35 -25.03 -3.44
CA SER A 424 8.64 -25.05 -2.14
C SER A 424 7.90 -26.35 -1.92
N GLY A 425 8.06 -26.88 -0.71
CA GLY A 425 7.25 -27.99 -0.20
C GLY A 425 5.97 -27.56 0.50
N TYR A 426 5.59 -26.29 0.41
CA TYR A 426 4.42 -25.79 1.13
C TYR A 426 3.08 -26.27 0.51
N GLY A 427 3.05 -26.52 -0.78
CA GLY A 427 1.84 -26.86 -1.52
C GLY A 427 1.25 -25.67 -2.29
N SER A 428 -0.06 -25.70 -2.54
CA SER A 428 -0.75 -24.62 -3.24
C SER A 428 -1.19 -23.52 -2.28
N PHE A 429 -1.21 -22.28 -2.79
CA PHE A 429 -1.80 -21.13 -2.11
C PHE A 429 -3.20 -20.87 -2.63
N GLU A 430 -4.07 -20.42 -1.73
CA GLU A 430 -5.35 -19.86 -2.12
C GLU A 430 -5.21 -18.35 -2.32
N ASN A 431 -5.87 -17.84 -3.36
CA ASN A 431 -5.92 -16.40 -3.59
C ASN A 431 -6.75 -15.73 -2.50
N SER A 432 -6.32 -14.55 -2.08
CA SER A 432 -7.06 -13.69 -1.16
C SER A 432 -8.41 -13.30 -1.79
N PRO A 433 -9.44 -13.03 -0.98
CA PRO A 433 -10.74 -12.64 -1.50
C PRO A 433 -10.65 -11.45 -2.46
N LEU A 434 -11.14 -11.63 -3.68
CA LEU A 434 -11.16 -10.63 -4.71
C LEU A 434 -12.48 -9.88 -4.68
N THR A 435 -12.48 -8.65 -4.18
CA THR A 435 -13.62 -7.76 -4.26
C THR A 435 -13.60 -7.07 -5.62
N ARG A 436 -14.65 -7.29 -6.41
CA ARG A 436 -14.82 -6.61 -7.69
C ARG A 436 -15.54 -5.28 -7.51
N TRP A 437 -15.21 -4.37 -8.39
CA TRP A 437 -15.88 -3.08 -8.44
C TRP A 437 -17.39 -3.26 -8.70
N VAL A 438 -18.17 -2.50 -7.99
CA VAL A 438 -19.58 -2.22 -8.23
C VAL A 438 -19.78 -0.72 -8.04
N GLU A 439 -20.75 -0.15 -8.75
CA GLU A 439 -21.12 1.25 -8.56
C GLU A 439 -21.45 1.51 -7.10
N ARG A 440 -20.92 2.61 -6.55
CA ARG A 440 -21.05 2.96 -5.14
C ARG A 440 -22.05 4.09 -4.98
N GLU A 441 -23.18 3.78 -4.33
CA GLU A 441 -24.10 4.82 -3.91
C GLU A 441 -23.43 5.77 -2.93
N GLY A 442 -23.58 7.09 -3.15
CA GLY A 442 -22.99 8.14 -2.33
C GLY A 442 -21.48 8.33 -2.55
N ALA A 443 -20.88 7.69 -3.54
CA ALA A 443 -19.56 8.08 -4.03
C ALA A 443 -19.70 9.36 -4.89
N TYR A 444 -18.93 10.36 -4.59
CA TYR A 444 -19.00 11.72 -5.15
C TYR A 444 -17.60 12.32 -5.24
#